data_36739ba0b2e1d477498f971331debe8e
#
_entry.id   36739ba0b2e1d477498f971331debe8e
#
_cell.length_a   1.000
_cell.length_b   1.000
_cell.length_c   1.000
_cell.angle_alpha   90.00
_cell.angle_beta   90.00
_cell.angle_gamma   90.00
#
_symmetry.space_group_name_H-M   'P 1'
#
loop_
_entity.id
_entity.type
_entity.pdbx_description
1 polymer ?
#
loop_
_entity_poly.entity_id
_entity_poly.type
_entity_poly.pdbx_seq_one_letter_code
_entity_poly.pdbx_strand_id
1 'polypeptide(L)'
;DKHNIPYNSQSIEIGVRVEVRKEILKDITDVIYDPTIFIKTKTYGDEIRTFCTNPGGYVTKENYYGYICVNGHALKNTKSNNSNFAFISKVTLTQPVTNTRLYGESIARIANVLGDNKPIIQTLKDLKQGRRSEWHRINKGFIEPTLKDCVAGDLALVMPYRIITNILEGLEELDKIIPGVNNDETLLYGPE
;
A
#
# COMPACT_ATOMS: atom_id res chain seq x y z
N ASP A 1 -22.25 9.92 18.43
CA ASP A 1 -22.97 9.35 17.31
C ASP A 1 -24.43 9.80 17.30
N LYS A 2 -24.93 10.28 16.15
CA LYS A 2 -26.24 10.95 15.99
C LYS A 2 -27.44 10.03 16.32
N HIS A 3 -27.22 8.73 16.31
CA HIS A 3 -28.28 7.73 16.50
C HIS A 3 -28.07 6.81 17.70
N ASN A 4 -27.05 7.09 18.55
CA ASN A 4 -26.70 6.27 19.73
C ASN A 4 -26.59 4.76 19.46
N ILE A 5 -26.18 4.39 18.22
CA ILE A 5 -25.95 3.00 17.88
C ILE A 5 -24.66 2.53 18.56
N PRO A 6 -24.73 1.48 19.40
CA PRO A 6 -23.53 0.95 20.03
C PRO A 6 -22.58 0.39 18.96
N TYR A 7 -21.28 0.67 19.09
CA TYR A 7 -20.24 0.13 18.20
C TYR A 7 -19.01 -0.28 19.00
N ASN A 8 -18.30 -1.25 18.48
CA ASN A 8 -16.99 -1.66 18.97
C ASN A 8 -15.92 -1.31 17.93
N SER A 9 -14.86 -0.67 18.39
CA SER A 9 -13.72 -0.38 17.52
C SER A 9 -12.97 -1.68 17.20
N GLN A 10 -12.71 -1.92 15.92
CA GLN A 10 -11.93 -3.05 15.44
C GLN A 10 -10.45 -2.68 15.33
N SER A 11 -9.55 -3.66 15.17
CA SER A 11 -8.18 -3.40 14.75
C SER A 11 -8.18 -2.69 13.40
N ILE A 12 -7.20 -1.81 13.19
CA ILE A 12 -7.04 -1.12 11.92
C ILE A 12 -5.97 -1.82 11.06
N GLU A 13 -6.16 -1.80 9.76
CA GLU A 13 -5.18 -2.24 8.78
C GLU A 13 -4.65 -1.01 8.04
N ILE A 14 -3.34 -0.89 7.95
CA ILE A 14 -2.65 0.24 7.31
C ILE A 14 -1.49 -0.29 6.47
N GLY A 15 -1.32 0.26 5.29
CA GLY A 15 -0.24 -0.16 4.42
C GLY A 15 -0.07 0.69 3.17
N VAL A 16 0.28 0.02 2.10
CA VAL A 16 0.59 0.61 0.81
C VAL A 16 -0.13 -0.12 -0.31
N ARG A 17 -0.38 0.56 -1.41
CA ARG A 17 -0.70 -0.07 -2.68
C ARG A 17 0.62 -0.41 -3.38
N VAL A 18 0.81 -1.68 -3.68
CA VAL A 18 1.98 -2.21 -4.39
C VAL A 18 1.65 -2.32 -5.86
N GLU A 19 2.48 -1.78 -6.73
CA GLU A 19 2.34 -1.89 -8.18
C GLU A 19 3.59 -2.55 -8.77
N VAL A 20 3.37 -3.59 -9.55
CA VAL A 20 4.39 -4.39 -10.23
C VAL A 20 4.02 -4.61 -11.70
N ARG A 21 4.94 -5.09 -12.50
CA ARG A 21 4.62 -5.57 -13.86
C ARG A 21 3.58 -6.68 -13.80
N LYS A 22 2.63 -6.69 -14.74
CA LYS A 22 1.52 -7.67 -14.75
C LYS A 22 1.99 -9.12 -14.78
N GLU A 23 3.15 -9.38 -15.39
CA GLU A 23 3.74 -10.70 -15.51
C GLU A 23 4.06 -11.32 -14.15
N ILE A 24 4.42 -10.48 -13.16
CA ILE A 24 4.79 -10.90 -11.80
C ILE A 24 3.63 -11.62 -11.08
N LEU A 25 2.40 -11.13 -11.27
CA LEU A 25 1.23 -11.71 -10.61
C LEU A 25 0.48 -12.72 -11.49
N LYS A 26 0.90 -12.87 -12.77
CA LYS A 26 0.13 -13.61 -13.77
C LYS A 26 -0.17 -15.05 -13.36
N ASP A 27 0.84 -15.78 -12.92
CA ASP A 27 0.70 -17.22 -12.63
C ASP A 27 -0.32 -17.49 -11.51
N ILE A 28 -0.40 -16.60 -10.53
CA ILE A 28 -1.37 -16.72 -9.44
C ILE A 28 -2.74 -16.17 -9.83
N THR A 29 -2.78 -15.02 -10.54
CA THR A 29 -4.05 -14.36 -10.88
C THR A 29 -4.80 -15.02 -12.03
N ASP A 30 -4.13 -15.83 -12.84
CA ASP A 30 -4.78 -16.70 -13.84
C ASP A 30 -5.57 -17.84 -13.18
N VAL A 31 -5.23 -18.21 -11.93
CA VAL A 31 -5.91 -19.27 -11.15
C VAL A 31 -6.90 -18.66 -10.14
N ILE A 32 -6.46 -17.64 -9.39
CA ILE A 32 -7.27 -16.97 -8.38
C ILE A 32 -7.20 -15.47 -8.65
N TYR A 33 -8.31 -14.88 -9.08
CA TYR A 33 -8.36 -13.47 -9.50
C TYR A 33 -7.90 -12.49 -8.41
N ASP A 34 -8.34 -12.69 -7.17
CA ASP A 34 -8.03 -11.82 -6.01
C ASP A 34 -7.50 -12.68 -4.85
N PRO A 35 -6.24 -13.12 -4.90
CA PRO A 35 -5.65 -13.93 -3.84
C PRO A 35 -5.39 -13.11 -2.59
N THR A 36 -5.80 -13.63 -1.44
CA THR A 36 -5.43 -13.10 -0.13
C THR A 36 -4.35 -13.98 0.49
N ILE A 37 -3.15 -13.44 0.66
CA ILE A 37 -2.00 -14.12 1.25
C ILE A 37 -1.69 -13.46 2.58
N PHE A 38 -1.73 -14.24 3.66
CA PHE A 38 -1.39 -13.79 5.01
C PHE A 38 0.05 -14.16 5.33
N ILE A 39 0.81 -13.19 5.83
CA ILE A 39 2.21 -13.33 6.22
C ILE A 39 2.37 -12.85 7.66
N LYS A 40 3.12 -13.60 8.45
CA LYS A 40 3.52 -13.20 9.79
C LYS A 40 4.93 -12.63 9.74
N THR A 41 5.10 -11.37 10.14
CA THR A 41 6.39 -10.67 10.09
C THR A 41 7.35 -11.18 11.17
N LYS A 42 8.66 -11.11 10.90
CA LYS A 42 9.70 -11.68 11.79
C LYS A 42 9.93 -10.82 13.03
N THR A 43 10.07 -9.51 12.83
CA THR A 43 10.45 -8.58 13.91
C THR A 43 9.35 -8.43 14.95
N TYR A 44 8.12 -8.24 14.51
CA TYR A 44 7.01 -7.94 15.42
C TYR A 44 6.00 -9.07 15.56
N GLY A 45 6.04 -10.08 14.69
CA GLY A 45 5.04 -11.13 14.64
C GLY A 45 3.64 -10.61 14.24
N ASP A 46 3.59 -9.43 13.63
CA ASP A 46 2.34 -8.86 13.12
C ASP A 46 1.89 -9.59 11.86
N GLU A 47 0.59 -9.56 11.62
CA GLU A 47 0.00 -10.04 10.38
C GLU A 47 0.01 -8.94 9.33
N ILE A 48 0.54 -9.25 8.15
CA ILE A 48 0.41 -8.43 6.94
C ILE A 48 -0.18 -9.29 5.82
N ARG A 49 -1.00 -8.71 4.97
CA ARG A 49 -1.69 -9.47 3.92
C ARG A 49 -1.83 -8.70 2.62
N THR A 50 -1.96 -9.46 1.52
CA THR A 50 -2.45 -8.91 0.26
C THR A 50 -3.96 -8.71 0.34
N PHE A 51 -4.48 -7.72 -0.37
CA PHE A 51 -5.90 -7.43 -0.44
C PHE A 51 -6.22 -6.70 -1.75
N CYS A 52 -7.43 -6.89 -2.27
CA CYS A 52 -7.94 -6.19 -3.45
C CYS A 52 -6.94 -6.17 -4.61
N THR A 53 -6.57 -7.36 -5.09
CA THR A 53 -5.66 -7.53 -6.22
C THR A 53 -6.33 -7.14 -7.53
N ASN A 54 -5.65 -6.35 -8.35
CA ASN A 54 -6.13 -5.85 -9.62
C ASN A 54 -5.20 -6.25 -10.78
N PRO A 55 -5.40 -7.43 -11.39
CA PRO A 55 -4.58 -7.88 -12.52
C PRO A 55 -4.78 -7.00 -13.76
N GLY A 56 -3.69 -6.42 -14.26
CA GLY A 56 -3.76 -5.46 -15.37
C GLY A 56 -4.54 -4.19 -15.02
N GLY A 57 -4.62 -3.85 -13.73
CA GLY A 57 -5.38 -2.72 -13.21
C GLY A 57 -4.58 -1.44 -13.09
N TYR A 58 -5.18 -0.45 -12.47
CA TYR A 58 -4.66 0.89 -12.26
C TYR A 58 -4.67 1.21 -10.77
N VAL A 59 -3.65 1.91 -10.28
CA VAL A 59 -3.70 2.57 -8.98
C VAL A 59 -4.55 3.83 -9.11
N THR A 60 -5.42 4.09 -8.16
CA THR A 60 -6.36 5.21 -8.16
C THR A 60 -6.31 5.97 -6.84
N LYS A 61 -6.75 7.21 -6.88
CA LYS A 61 -6.99 8.00 -5.67
C LYS A 61 -8.36 7.68 -5.10
N GLU A 62 -8.45 7.63 -3.78
CA GLU A 62 -9.69 7.51 -3.06
C GLU A 62 -9.86 8.69 -2.10
N ASN A 63 -11.00 9.36 -2.17
CA ASN A 63 -11.27 10.55 -1.36
C ASN A 63 -12.18 10.20 -0.18
N TYR A 64 -11.67 10.38 1.03
CA TYR A 64 -12.37 10.17 2.30
C TYR A 64 -12.62 11.51 3.00
N TYR A 65 -13.74 12.19 2.71
CA TYR A 65 -14.21 13.35 3.47
C TYR A 65 -13.09 14.31 3.96
N GLY A 66 -12.20 14.71 3.04
CA GLY A 66 -11.17 15.71 3.32
C GLY A 66 -9.75 15.17 3.49
N TYR A 67 -9.49 13.92 3.10
CA TYR A 67 -8.15 13.39 2.88
C TYR A 67 -8.15 12.36 1.75
N ILE A 68 -7.02 12.22 1.09
CA ILE A 68 -6.82 11.34 -0.05
C ILE A 68 -5.97 10.14 0.38
N CYS A 69 -6.45 8.96 0.06
CA CYS A 69 -5.72 7.69 0.12
C CYS A 69 -5.55 7.11 -1.28
N VAL A 70 -4.99 5.90 -1.37
CA VAL A 70 -4.90 5.15 -2.61
C VAL A 70 -5.82 3.94 -2.58
N ASN A 71 -6.17 3.44 -3.75
CA ASN A 71 -6.89 2.19 -3.96
C ASN A 71 -6.48 1.63 -5.33
N GLY A 72 -7.00 0.46 -5.71
CA GLY A 72 -6.82 -0.14 -7.02
C GLY A 72 -8.12 -0.25 -7.78
N HIS A 73 -8.03 -0.25 -9.10
CA HIS A 73 -9.18 -0.43 -9.97
C HIS A 73 -8.84 -1.28 -11.20
N ALA A 74 -9.65 -2.29 -11.46
CA ALA A 74 -9.56 -3.11 -12.66
C ALA A 74 -10.69 -2.75 -13.63
N LEU A 75 -10.34 -2.26 -14.81
CA LEU A 75 -11.30 -1.95 -15.86
C LEU A 75 -11.62 -3.21 -16.68
N LYS A 76 -12.89 -3.37 -17.08
CA LYS A 76 -13.35 -4.54 -17.85
C LYS A 76 -12.65 -4.64 -19.21
N ASN A 77 -12.57 -3.53 -19.93
CA ASN A 77 -12.17 -3.50 -21.34
C ASN A 77 -10.78 -2.90 -21.58
N THR A 78 -10.11 -2.41 -20.53
CA THR A 78 -8.82 -1.76 -20.65
C THR A 78 -7.87 -2.33 -19.60
N LYS A 79 -6.71 -2.79 -20.04
CA LYS A 79 -5.69 -3.33 -19.15
C LYS A 79 -4.42 -2.50 -19.22
N SER A 80 -3.79 -2.28 -18.08
CA SER A 80 -2.45 -1.70 -18.00
C SER A 80 -1.39 -2.79 -18.20
N ASN A 81 -0.13 -2.37 -18.29
CA ASN A 81 1.01 -3.28 -18.26
C ASN A 81 1.43 -3.68 -16.84
N ASN A 82 0.68 -3.24 -15.84
CA ASN A 82 0.96 -3.50 -14.43
C ASN A 82 -0.21 -4.22 -13.77
N SER A 83 0.07 -4.80 -12.61
CA SER A 83 -0.92 -5.27 -11.66
C SER A 83 -0.64 -4.62 -10.32
N ASN A 84 -1.66 -4.47 -9.49
CA ASN A 84 -1.49 -3.87 -8.18
C ASN A 84 -2.33 -4.58 -7.13
N PHE A 85 -1.93 -4.46 -5.87
CA PHE A 85 -2.66 -4.98 -4.71
C PHE A 85 -2.38 -4.09 -3.49
N ALA A 86 -3.31 -4.04 -2.55
CA ALA A 86 -3.07 -3.49 -1.22
C ALA A 86 -2.21 -4.45 -0.42
N PHE A 87 -1.22 -3.94 0.28
CA PHE A 87 -0.38 -4.69 1.20
C PHE A 87 -0.46 -4.04 2.56
N ILE A 88 -1.30 -4.60 3.42
CA ILE A 88 -1.81 -3.96 4.63
C ILE A 88 -1.46 -4.76 5.88
N SER A 89 -0.89 -4.05 6.86
CA SER A 89 -0.50 -4.59 8.15
C SER A 89 -1.60 -4.33 9.17
N LYS A 90 -2.01 -5.39 9.87
CA LYS A 90 -2.97 -5.32 10.96
C LYS A 90 -2.30 -4.76 12.22
N VAL A 91 -2.80 -3.63 12.69
CA VAL A 91 -2.26 -2.95 13.87
C VAL A 91 -3.21 -3.08 15.05
N THR A 92 -2.70 -3.65 16.15
CA THR A 92 -3.38 -3.63 17.43
C THR A 92 -2.89 -2.45 18.25
N LEU A 93 -3.79 -1.50 18.49
CA LEU A 93 -3.46 -0.30 19.24
C LEU A 93 -3.54 -0.56 20.76
N THR A 94 -2.82 0.26 21.52
CA THR A 94 -2.81 0.22 22.98
C THR A 94 -4.17 0.62 23.55
N GLN A 95 -4.53 0.02 24.69
CA GLN A 95 -5.66 0.50 25.49
C GLN A 95 -5.27 1.82 26.20
N PRO A 96 -6.17 2.80 26.33
CA PRO A 96 -7.63 2.73 26.12
C PRO A 96 -8.10 3.30 24.76
N VAL A 97 -7.39 3.06 23.68
CA VAL A 97 -7.81 3.58 22.34
C VAL A 97 -9.16 2.98 21.95
N THR A 98 -10.19 3.80 21.91
CA THR A 98 -11.56 3.38 21.56
C THR A 98 -11.92 3.69 20.11
N ASN A 99 -11.15 4.55 19.42
CA ASN A 99 -11.40 4.95 18.04
C ASN A 99 -10.16 4.73 17.17
N THR A 100 -10.01 3.51 16.65
CA THR A 100 -8.89 3.13 15.77
C THR A 100 -8.91 3.87 14.44
N ARG A 101 -10.10 4.27 13.96
CA ARG A 101 -10.25 5.06 12.73
C ARG A 101 -9.49 6.39 12.80
N LEU A 102 -9.52 7.08 13.94
CA LEU A 102 -8.80 8.35 14.10
C LEU A 102 -7.28 8.18 13.94
N TYR A 103 -6.73 7.03 14.36
CA TYR A 103 -5.32 6.74 14.16
C TYR A 103 -4.99 6.62 12.66
N GLY A 104 -5.75 5.83 11.90
CA GLY A 104 -5.56 5.71 10.45
C GLY A 104 -5.77 7.04 9.72
N GLU A 105 -6.81 7.80 10.10
CA GLU A 105 -7.05 9.13 9.56
C GLU A 105 -5.87 10.08 9.82
N SER A 106 -5.24 10.03 11.00
CA SER A 106 -4.08 10.88 11.30
C SER A 106 -2.90 10.59 10.37
N ILE A 107 -2.64 9.31 10.06
CA ILE A 107 -1.60 8.91 9.10
C ILE A 107 -1.93 9.43 7.70
N ALA A 108 -3.17 9.26 7.25
CA ALA A 108 -3.62 9.76 5.96
C ALA A 108 -3.48 11.29 5.84
N ARG A 109 -3.82 12.03 6.90
CA ARG A 109 -3.66 13.48 6.93
C ARG A 109 -2.21 13.93 6.89
N ILE A 110 -1.30 13.24 7.60
CA ILE A 110 0.15 13.51 7.51
C ILE A 110 0.62 13.31 6.07
N ALA A 111 0.21 12.22 5.41
CA ALA A 111 0.55 11.98 4.00
C ALA A 111 0.04 13.10 3.09
N ASN A 112 -1.17 13.59 3.32
CA ASN A 112 -1.75 14.67 2.53
C ASN A 112 -1.04 16.00 2.75
N VAL A 113 -0.53 16.27 3.95
CA VAL A 113 0.34 17.43 4.21
C VAL A 113 1.63 17.35 3.39
N LEU A 114 2.29 16.19 3.36
CA LEU A 114 3.53 16.00 2.61
C LEU A 114 3.31 15.92 1.10
N GLY A 115 2.19 15.39 0.65
CA GLY A 115 1.85 15.20 -0.76
C GLY A 115 1.01 16.35 -1.36
N ASP A 116 0.74 17.42 -0.63
CA ASP A 116 -0.19 18.50 -1.07
C ASP A 116 -1.53 17.92 -1.56
N ASN A 117 -2.17 17.13 -0.72
CA ASN A 117 -3.41 16.41 -1.02
C ASN A 117 -3.31 15.42 -2.21
N LYS A 118 -2.14 14.86 -2.42
CA LYS A 118 -1.90 13.77 -3.39
C LYS A 118 -1.24 12.59 -2.70
N PRO A 119 -1.47 11.36 -3.19
CA PRO A 119 -0.76 10.20 -2.70
C PRO A 119 0.76 10.32 -2.89
N ILE A 120 1.51 9.70 -2.00
CA ILE A 120 2.97 9.59 -2.12
C ILE A 120 3.30 8.31 -2.88
N ILE A 121 4.19 8.42 -3.87
CA ILE A 121 4.80 7.27 -4.56
C ILE A 121 6.28 7.16 -4.21
N GLN A 122 6.73 5.92 -3.97
CA GLN A 122 8.13 5.62 -3.69
C GLN A 122 8.53 4.28 -4.32
N THR A 123 9.76 4.17 -4.85
CA THR A 123 10.29 2.86 -5.25
C THR A 123 10.69 2.05 -4.02
N LEU A 124 10.57 0.74 -4.08
CA LEU A 124 10.98 -0.13 -2.99
C LEU A 124 12.49 0.02 -2.68
N LYS A 125 13.31 0.23 -3.72
CA LYS A 125 14.73 0.54 -3.56
C LYS A 125 14.97 1.76 -2.68
N ASP A 126 14.29 2.87 -2.98
CA ASP A 126 14.48 4.12 -2.24
C ASP A 126 13.99 3.97 -0.78
N LEU A 127 12.88 3.24 -0.57
CA LEU A 127 12.39 2.92 0.78
C LEU A 127 13.42 2.09 1.57
N LYS A 128 13.97 1.01 0.98
CA LYS A 128 15.03 0.19 1.59
C LYS A 128 16.29 1.00 1.94
N GLN A 129 16.60 2.02 1.14
CA GLN A 129 17.75 2.90 1.35
C GLN A 129 17.47 4.08 2.30
N GLY A 130 16.25 4.19 2.84
CA GLY A 130 15.85 5.26 3.75
C GLY A 130 15.91 6.65 3.12
N ARG A 131 15.54 6.76 1.85
CA ARG A 131 15.55 8.03 1.12
C ARG A 131 14.27 8.25 0.32
N ARG A 132 13.87 9.51 0.16
CA ARG A 132 12.75 9.86 -0.69
C ARG A 132 12.98 9.46 -2.15
N SER A 133 11.94 9.05 -2.86
CA SER A 133 11.99 8.93 -4.32
C SER A 133 11.91 10.29 -5.01
N GLU A 134 12.40 10.33 -6.22
CA GLU A 134 12.31 11.48 -7.13
C GLU A 134 11.88 10.99 -8.52
N TRP A 135 11.12 11.81 -9.23
CA TRP A 135 10.57 11.42 -10.54
C TRP A 135 11.62 10.98 -11.55
N HIS A 136 12.82 11.59 -11.54
CA HIS A 136 13.88 11.20 -12.45
C HIS A 136 14.41 9.78 -12.22
N ARG A 137 14.30 9.24 -10.97
CA ARG A 137 14.64 7.85 -10.67
C ARG A 137 13.48 6.90 -10.99
N ILE A 138 12.26 7.26 -10.63
CA ILE A 138 11.06 6.47 -10.96
C ILE A 138 10.96 6.30 -12.48
N ASN A 139 11.13 7.38 -13.26
CA ASN A 139 11.00 7.34 -14.72
C ASN A 139 12.15 6.58 -15.43
N LYS A 140 13.26 6.28 -14.75
CA LYS A 140 14.32 5.40 -15.26
C LYS A 140 14.03 3.93 -15.06
N GLY A 141 13.10 3.59 -14.18
CA GLY A 141 12.67 2.23 -13.91
C GLY A 141 11.87 1.63 -15.07
N PHE A 142 11.72 0.32 -15.04
CA PHE A 142 10.94 -0.41 -16.07
C PHE A 142 9.44 -0.51 -15.74
N ILE A 143 9.01 -0.05 -14.55
CA ILE A 143 7.60 0.02 -14.17
C ILE A 143 7.12 1.45 -14.35
N GLU A 144 6.28 1.67 -15.36
CA GLU A 144 5.65 2.96 -15.57
C GLU A 144 4.45 3.12 -14.61
N PRO A 145 4.45 4.13 -13.70
CA PRO A 145 3.35 4.34 -12.77
C PRO A 145 1.99 4.50 -13.46
N THR A 146 0.97 3.77 -13.04
CA THR A 146 -0.39 3.94 -13.58
C THR A 146 -1.11 5.14 -12.97
N LEU A 147 -0.81 5.52 -11.72
CA LEU A 147 -1.28 6.77 -11.12
C LEU A 147 -0.25 7.87 -11.35
N LYS A 148 -0.55 8.83 -12.23
CA LYS A 148 0.33 9.98 -12.53
C LYS A 148 0.12 11.15 -11.56
N ASP A 149 -1.07 11.31 -11.01
CA ASP A 149 -1.40 12.39 -10.07
C ASP A 149 -1.05 12.01 -8.63
N CYS A 150 0.25 11.84 -8.40
CA CYS A 150 0.86 11.54 -7.12
C CYS A 150 2.20 12.30 -6.98
N VAL A 151 2.80 12.28 -5.79
CA VAL A 151 4.05 12.99 -5.47
C VAL A 151 5.14 11.98 -5.13
N ALA A 152 6.28 12.07 -5.80
CA ALA A 152 7.45 11.27 -5.43
C ALA A 152 7.97 11.72 -4.06
N GLY A 153 7.99 10.80 -3.09
CA GLY A 153 8.27 11.15 -1.70
C GLY A 153 8.88 10.03 -0.88
N ASP A 154 8.71 10.12 0.42
CA ASP A 154 9.20 9.16 1.40
C ASP A 154 8.06 8.71 2.32
N LEU A 155 7.66 7.45 2.18
CA LEU A 155 6.60 6.83 2.99
C LEU A 155 7.03 6.65 4.46
N ALA A 156 8.33 6.59 4.74
CA ALA A 156 8.83 6.50 6.11
C ALA A 156 8.64 7.79 6.92
N LEU A 157 8.40 8.93 6.26
CA LEU A 157 8.00 10.18 6.94
C LEU A 157 6.53 10.20 7.33
N VAL A 158 5.74 9.27 6.80
CA VAL A 158 4.28 9.21 7.00
C VAL A 158 3.89 8.07 7.92
N MET A 159 4.41 6.89 7.62
CA MET A 159 4.02 5.67 8.31
C MET A 159 4.89 5.39 9.52
N PRO A 160 4.32 4.91 10.63
CA PRO A 160 5.08 4.43 11.76
C PRO A 160 6.13 3.39 11.34
N TYR A 161 7.29 3.43 11.96
CA TYR A 161 8.42 2.51 11.69
C TYR A 161 8.00 1.04 11.71
N ARG A 162 7.10 0.65 12.64
CA ARG A 162 6.56 -0.71 12.72
C ARG A 162 5.85 -1.15 11.43
N ILE A 163 5.06 -0.26 10.84
CA ILE A 163 4.35 -0.55 9.57
C ILE A 163 5.34 -0.67 8.42
N ILE A 164 6.31 0.24 8.33
CA ILE A 164 7.37 0.17 7.30
C ILE A 164 8.15 -1.14 7.42
N THR A 165 8.53 -1.54 8.64
CA THR A 165 9.23 -2.82 8.88
C THR A 165 8.37 -4.00 8.43
N ASN A 166 7.10 -4.01 8.78
CA ASN A 166 6.17 -5.08 8.37
C ASN A 166 6.02 -5.15 6.84
N ILE A 167 5.97 -4.01 6.15
CA ILE A 167 5.89 -3.96 4.68
C ILE A 167 7.16 -4.55 4.06
N LEU A 168 8.34 -4.14 4.52
CA LEU A 168 9.62 -4.62 3.98
C LEU A 168 9.79 -6.13 4.20
N GLU A 169 9.61 -6.61 5.41
CA GLU A 169 9.68 -8.04 5.74
C GLU A 169 8.60 -8.86 5.02
N GLY A 170 7.39 -8.32 4.94
CA GLY A 170 6.28 -8.96 4.25
C GLY A 170 6.54 -9.11 2.75
N LEU A 171 7.12 -8.10 2.08
CA LEU A 171 7.49 -8.20 0.66
C LEU A 171 8.62 -9.20 0.44
N GLU A 172 9.59 -9.32 1.35
CA GLU A 172 10.62 -10.35 1.30
C GLU A 172 10.04 -11.77 1.39
N GLU A 173 9.07 -11.97 2.29
CA GLU A 173 8.41 -13.28 2.42
C GLU A 173 7.46 -13.56 1.24
N LEU A 174 6.75 -12.54 0.76
CA LEU A 174 5.85 -12.65 -0.40
C LEU A 174 6.62 -13.01 -1.68
N ASP A 175 7.85 -12.52 -1.83
CA ASP A 175 8.72 -12.80 -2.99
C ASP A 175 9.06 -14.29 -3.14
N LYS A 176 9.02 -15.06 -2.06
CA LYS A 176 9.21 -16.52 -2.10
C LYS A 176 8.03 -17.25 -2.75
N ILE A 177 6.86 -16.64 -2.73
CA ILE A 177 5.61 -17.17 -3.29
C ILE A 177 5.36 -16.56 -4.68
N ILE A 178 5.64 -15.27 -4.82
CA ILE A 178 5.45 -14.47 -6.04
C ILE A 178 6.78 -13.81 -6.39
N PRO A 179 7.70 -14.51 -7.07
CA PRO A 179 9.01 -13.98 -7.39
C PRO A 179 8.94 -12.69 -8.21
N GLY A 180 9.67 -11.67 -7.77
CA GLY A 180 9.74 -10.36 -8.40
C GLY A 180 8.91 -9.27 -7.74
N VAL A 181 8.06 -9.59 -6.74
CA VAL A 181 7.33 -8.53 -6.02
C VAL A 181 8.27 -7.67 -5.15
N ASN A 182 9.37 -8.24 -4.66
CA ASN A 182 10.39 -7.54 -3.86
C ASN A 182 11.50 -6.91 -4.71
N ASN A 183 11.23 -6.63 -6.00
CA ASN A 183 12.18 -5.99 -6.89
C ASN A 183 12.40 -4.53 -6.50
N ASP A 184 13.63 -4.03 -6.70
CA ASP A 184 14.02 -2.64 -6.42
C ASP A 184 13.10 -1.61 -7.12
N GLU A 185 12.58 -1.94 -8.30
CA GLU A 185 11.72 -1.07 -9.11
C GLU A 185 10.23 -1.14 -8.74
N THR A 186 9.83 -2.06 -7.85
CA THR A 186 8.45 -2.15 -7.34
C THR A 186 8.01 -0.80 -6.80
N LEU A 187 6.83 -0.35 -7.22
CA LEU A 187 6.28 0.94 -6.81
C LEU A 187 5.33 0.76 -5.62
N LEU A 188 5.49 1.63 -4.65
CA LEU A 188 4.67 1.70 -3.45
C LEU A 188 3.95 3.04 -3.41
N TYR A 189 2.65 3.00 -3.20
CA TYR A 189 1.84 4.20 -3.03
C TYR A 189 1.19 4.19 -1.65
N GLY A 190 1.09 5.32 -1.01
CA GLY A 190 0.48 5.38 0.31
C GLY A 190 -0.04 6.74 0.75
N PRO A 191 -0.83 6.63 1.84
CA PRO A 191 -1.28 5.41 2.52
C PRO A 191 -2.48 4.72 1.85
N GLU A 192 -2.58 3.41 2.11
CA GLU A 192 -3.74 2.56 1.81
C GLU A 192 -4.48 2.23 3.09
#